data_943f1fa82b6f2b2f2af30055b20dc6d5
#
_entry.id   943f1fa82b6f2b2f2af30055b20dc6d5
#
_cell.length_a   1.000
_cell.length_b   1.000
_cell.length_c   1.000
_cell.angle_alpha   90.00
_cell.angle_beta   90.00
_cell.angle_gamma   90.00
#
_symmetry.space_group_name_H-M   'P 1'
#
loop_
_entity.id
_entity.type
_entity.pdbx_description
1 polymer ?
#
loop_
_entity_poly.entity_id
_entity_poly.type
_entity_poly.pdbx_seq_one_letter_code
_entity_poly.pdbx_strand_id
1 'polypeptide(L)'
;MHDLLAFLAEEMIRLNKEKRAAQKEFLDWLVTMLRILPDKENRKGIDVLTGKGKLADYPGDYQKGESPLACEELLEILQKNKARLGVSLSDAGLVERIRKMYEESLQRVLPIKDRLAKTDALIDQVVYRLYGLTEEEIKVIEGKES
;
A
#
# COMPACT_ATOMS: atom_id res chain seq x y z
N MET A 1 -4.21 16.54 -26.34
CA MET A 1 -3.77 15.34 -25.59
C MET A 1 -2.64 15.59 -24.61
N HIS A 2 -1.70 16.49 -24.91
CA HIS A 2 -0.62 16.80 -23.96
C HIS A 2 -1.16 17.37 -22.65
N ASP A 3 -2.19 18.23 -22.70
CA ASP A 3 -2.79 18.78 -21.50
C ASP A 3 -3.49 17.71 -20.67
N LEU A 4 -4.09 16.72 -21.33
CA LEU A 4 -4.72 15.58 -20.66
C LEU A 4 -3.67 14.73 -19.94
N LEU A 5 -2.52 14.48 -20.60
CA LEU A 5 -1.42 13.72 -19.97
C LEU A 5 -0.88 14.45 -18.75
N ALA A 6 -0.71 15.77 -18.84
CA ALA A 6 -0.25 16.58 -17.71
C ALA A 6 -1.23 16.48 -16.54
N PHE A 7 -2.53 16.58 -16.82
CA PHE A 7 -3.57 16.44 -15.81
C PHE A 7 -3.54 15.07 -15.14
N LEU A 8 -3.43 14.00 -15.94
CA LEU A 8 -3.39 12.63 -15.41
C LEU A 8 -2.12 12.38 -14.59
N ALA A 9 -0.98 12.93 -15.02
CA ALA A 9 0.26 12.84 -14.26
C ALA A 9 0.14 13.52 -12.90
N GLU A 10 -0.47 14.69 -12.86
CA GLU A 10 -0.74 15.41 -11.60
C GLU A 10 -1.68 14.62 -10.70
N GLU A 11 -2.70 13.97 -11.28
CA GLU A 11 -3.59 13.08 -10.52
C GLU A 11 -2.83 11.91 -9.91
N MET A 12 -1.90 11.31 -10.65
CA MET A 12 -1.07 10.22 -10.11
C MET A 12 -0.23 10.67 -8.92
N ILE A 13 0.36 11.86 -9.02
CA ILE A 13 1.16 12.44 -7.92
C ILE A 13 0.27 12.67 -6.70
N ARG A 14 -0.91 13.27 -6.90
CA ARG A 14 -1.86 13.55 -5.83
C ARG A 14 -2.34 12.27 -5.16
N LEU A 15 -2.74 11.27 -5.94
CA LEU A 15 -3.24 10.00 -5.43
C LEU A 15 -2.16 9.23 -4.66
N ASN A 16 -0.93 9.20 -5.17
CA ASN A 16 0.19 8.57 -4.47
C ASN A 16 0.47 9.26 -3.14
N LYS A 17 0.41 10.58 -3.11
CA LYS A 17 0.61 11.36 -1.89
C LYS A 17 -0.46 11.06 -0.86
N GLU A 18 -1.73 11.02 -1.27
CA GLU A 18 -2.86 10.67 -0.40
C GLU A 18 -2.73 9.25 0.14
N LYS A 19 -2.35 8.30 -0.72
CA LYS A 19 -2.15 6.90 -0.33
C LYS A 19 -1.06 6.78 0.73
N ARG A 20 0.09 7.40 0.50
CA ARG A 20 1.22 7.38 1.45
C ARG A 20 0.85 8.01 2.78
N ALA A 21 0.12 9.13 2.75
CA ALA A 21 -0.31 9.80 3.97
C ALA A 21 -1.26 8.92 4.79
N ALA A 22 -2.21 8.26 4.13
CA ALA A 22 -3.14 7.36 4.80
C ALA A 22 -2.44 6.12 5.38
N GLN A 23 -1.49 5.55 4.64
CA GLN A 23 -0.69 4.42 5.12
C GLN A 23 0.17 4.82 6.32
N LYS A 24 0.82 5.96 6.23
CA LYS A 24 1.66 6.47 7.32
C LYS A 24 0.85 6.71 8.59
N GLU A 25 -0.34 7.25 8.46
CA GLU A 25 -1.24 7.50 9.59
C GLU A 25 -1.54 6.21 10.36
N PHE A 26 -1.90 5.14 9.64
CA PHE A 26 -2.15 3.85 10.26
C PHE A 26 -0.87 3.27 10.88
N LEU A 27 0.24 3.29 10.16
CA LEU A 27 1.51 2.72 10.64
C LEU A 27 2.04 3.45 11.86
N ASP A 28 1.94 4.78 11.88
CA ASP A 28 2.35 5.59 13.04
C ASP A 28 1.48 5.27 14.25
N TRP A 29 0.18 5.12 14.05
CA TRP A 29 -0.74 4.70 15.10
C TRP A 29 -0.36 3.32 15.64
N LEU A 30 -0.08 2.38 14.73
CA LEU A 30 0.28 1.00 15.10
C LEU A 30 1.58 0.98 15.92
N VAL A 31 2.59 1.70 15.48
CA VAL A 31 3.88 1.81 16.18
C VAL A 31 3.68 2.36 17.60
N THR A 32 2.85 3.39 17.74
CA THR A 32 2.55 4.00 19.04
C THR A 32 1.80 3.02 19.94
N MET A 33 0.79 2.35 19.42
CA MET A 33 -0.04 1.41 20.21
C MET A 33 0.75 0.18 20.64
N LEU A 34 1.63 -0.32 19.78
CA LEU A 34 2.43 -1.52 20.07
C LEU A 34 3.67 -1.22 20.90
N ARG A 35 4.04 0.05 21.07
CA ARG A 35 5.25 0.46 21.79
C ARG A 35 6.46 -0.32 21.33
N ILE A 36 6.71 -0.29 20.02
CA ILE A 36 7.80 -1.03 19.41
C ILE A 36 9.15 -0.52 19.96
N LEU A 37 9.94 -1.47 20.47
CA LEU A 37 11.23 -1.16 21.07
C LEU A 37 12.31 -1.01 19.99
N PRO A 38 13.19 0.01 20.08
CA PRO A 38 14.31 0.12 19.16
C PRO A 38 15.23 -1.09 19.27
N ASP A 39 15.85 -1.49 18.18
CA ASP A 39 16.79 -2.59 18.16
C ASP A 39 18.22 -2.12 18.42
N LYS A 40 19.19 -3.05 18.41
CA LYS A 40 20.60 -2.77 18.66
C LYS A 40 21.24 -1.86 17.61
N GLU A 41 20.64 -1.79 16.40
CA GLU A 41 21.11 -0.97 15.30
C GLU A 41 20.45 0.40 15.26
N ASN A 42 19.70 0.76 16.30
CA ASN A 42 18.94 2.01 16.43
C ASN A 42 17.82 2.16 15.38
N ARG A 43 17.37 1.06 14.78
CA ARG A 43 16.18 1.09 13.93
C ARG A 43 14.96 1.33 14.82
N LYS A 44 13.97 2.04 14.28
CA LYS A 44 12.77 2.44 15.02
C LYS A 44 11.52 2.07 14.23
N GLY A 45 10.40 1.96 14.95
CA GLY A 45 9.10 1.69 14.35
C GLY A 45 9.06 0.35 13.64
N ILE A 46 8.37 0.27 12.52
CA ILE A 46 8.21 -0.99 11.79
C ILE A 46 9.52 -1.54 11.21
N ASP A 47 10.54 -0.69 11.09
CA ASP A 47 11.85 -1.13 10.56
C ASP A 47 12.53 -2.14 11.46
N VAL A 48 12.14 -2.23 12.72
CA VAL A 48 12.61 -3.21 13.69
C VAL A 48 12.01 -4.59 13.42
N LEU A 49 10.85 -4.65 12.76
CA LEU A 49 10.07 -5.87 12.63
C LEU A 49 10.51 -6.72 11.46
N THR A 50 10.53 -8.03 11.67
CA THR A 50 10.63 -9.01 10.57
C THR A 50 9.30 -8.98 9.84
N GLY A 51 9.33 -8.91 8.51
CA GLY A 51 8.13 -8.77 7.69
C GLY A 51 7.70 -7.34 7.44
N LYS A 52 8.54 -6.37 7.78
CA LYS A 52 8.26 -4.94 7.60
C LYS A 52 7.85 -4.55 6.18
N GLY A 53 8.35 -5.24 5.17
CA GLY A 53 8.03 -4.95 3.77
C GLY A 53 6.54 -5.11 3.47
N LYS A 54 5.93 -6.15 3.99
CA LYS A 54 4.49 -6.38 3.83
C LYS A 54 3.68 -5.37 4.63
N LEU A 55 4.16 -4.98 5.81
CA LEU A 55 3.50 -3.97 6.63
C LEU A 55 3.58 -2.59 5.99
N ALA A 56 4.73 -2.23 5.44
CA ALA A 56 4.95 -0.90 4.87
C ALA A 56 4.00 -0.64 3.70
N ASP A 57 3.72 -1.64 2.87
CA ASP A 57 2.80 -1.52 1.74
C ASP A 57 1.64 -2.52 1.88
N TYR A 58 0.96 -2.43 3.00
CA TYR A 58 -0.13 -3.36 3.31
C TYR A 58 -1.30 -3.33 2.32
N PRO A 59 -1.60 -2.24 1.59
CA PRO A 59 -2.64 -2.29 0.56
C PRO A 59 -2.26 -3.11 -0.67
N GLY A 60 -0.98 -3.41 -0.85
CA GLY A 60 -0.46 -4.10 -2.02
C GLY A 60 -0.17 -3.16 -3.18
N ASP A 61 0.80 -3.56 -4.01
CA ASP A 61 1.21 -2.77 -5.18
C ASP A 61 0.23 -2.98 -6.33
N TYR A 62 -0.43 -1.90 -6.77
CA TYR A 62 -1.40 -1.98 -7.86
C TYR A 62 -0.74 -2.36 -9.19
N GLN A 63 0.53 -1.95 -9.41
CA GLN A 63 1.25 -2.28 -10.64
C GLN A 63 1.54 -3.77 -10.78
N LYS A 64 1.73 -4.44 -9.64
CA LYS A 64 1.98 -5.88 -9.58
C LYS A 64 0.71 -6.70 -9.38
N GLY A 65 -0.44 -6.04 -9.26
CA GLY A 65 -1.69 -6.71 -8.97
C GLY A 65 -1.74 -7.38 -7.61
N GLU A 66 -0.97 -6.87 -6.66
CA GLU A 66 -0.92 -7.45 -5.32
C GLU A 66 -2.20 -7.19 -4.54
N SER A 67 -2.68 -8.22 -3.86
CA SER A 67 -3.82 -8.10 -2.96
C SER A 67 -3.43 -7.42 -1.65
N PRO A 68 -4.39 -6.79 -0.95
CA PRO A 68 -4.11 -6.26 0.38
C PRO A 68 -3.68 -7.37 1.34
N LEU A 69 -2.85 -7.02 2.30
CA LEU A 69 -2.47 -7.93 3.38
C LEU A 69 -3.72 -8.30 4.19
N ALA A 70 -3.98 -9.58 4.38
CA ALA A 70 -5.11 -10.01 5.20
C ALA A 70 -4.85 -9.64 6.66
N CYS A 71 -5.91 -9.31 7.39
CA CYS A 71 -5.79 -8.93 8.81
C CYS A 71 -5.12 -10.04 9.63
N GLU A 72 -5.43 -11.30 9.35
CA GLU A 72 -4.82 -12.47 9.99
C GLU A 72 -3.31 -12.51 9.74
N GLU A 73 -2.86 -12.18 8.53
CA GLU A 73 -1.44 -12.11 8.20
C GLU A 73 -0.75 -10.95 8.94
N LEU A 74 -1.42 -9.82 9.06
CA LEU A 74 -0.94 -8.70 9.85
C LEU A 74 -0.70 -9.13 11.30
N LEU A 75 -1.67 -9.79 11.89
CA LEU A 75 -1.58 -10.28 13.27
C LEU A 75 -0.49 -11.34 13.43
N GLU A 76 -0.31 -12.20 12.44
CA GLU A 76 0.78 -13.19 12.43
C GLU A 76 2.16 -12.52 12.44
N ILE A 77 2.32 -11.47 11.62
CA ILE A 77 3.58 -10.70 11.58
C ILE A 77 3.85 -10.09 12.95
N LEU A 78 2.85 -9.50 13.58
CA LEU A 78 2.98 -8.92 14.91
C LEU A 78 3.31 -10.00 15.95
N GLN A 79 2.68 -11.15 15.87
CA GLN A 79 2.92 -12.26 16.80
C GLN A 79 4.37 -12.78 16.67
N LYS A 80 4.89 -12.87 15.46
CA LYS A 80 6.28 -13.28 15.22
C LYS A 80 7.28 -12.29 15.82
N ASN A 81 6.88 -11.05 15.99
CA ASN A 81 7.72 -9.97 16.52
C ASN A 81 7.37 -9.62 17.97
N LYS A 82 6.65 -10.46 18.68
CA LYS A 82 6.16 -10.18 20.03
C LYS A 82 7.25 -9.71 21.00
N ALA A 83 8.47 -10.21 20.84
CA ALA A 83 9.59 -9.82 21.70
C ALA A 83 10.03 -8.35 21.51
N ARG A 84 9.64 -7.73 20.40
CA ARG A 84 9.95 -6.34 20.08
C ARG A 84 8.86 -5.39 20.51
N LEU A 85 7.72 -5.91 20.98
CA LEU A 85 6.56 -5.10 21.34
C LEU A 85 6.58 -4.80 22.84
N GLY A 86 6.24 -3.56 23.20
CA GLY A 86 6.10 -3.16 24.60
C GLY A 86 4.73 -3.47 25.18
N VAL A 87 3.91 -4.24 24.46
CA VAL A 87 2.56 -4.64 24.86
C VAL A 87 2.36 -6.13 24.59
N SER A 88 1.34 -6.72 25.20
CA SER A 88 1.00 -8.13 25.00
C SER A 88 -0.12 -8.28 23.98
N LEU A 89 0.09 -9.13 22.97
CA LEU A 89 -0.91 -9.48 21.98
C LEU A 89 -1.97 -10.45 22.52
N SER A 90 -1.82 -10.90 23.75
CA SER A 90 -2.85 -11.69 24.43
C SER A 90 -4.02 -10.81 24.91
N ASP A 91 -3.86 -9.50 24.90
CA ASP A 91 -4.92 -8.54 25.20
C ASP A 91 -5.92 -8.50 24.04
N ALA A 92 -7.09 -9.11 24.24
CA ALA A 92 -8.13 -9.19 23.22
C ALA A 92 -8.66 -7.80 22.82
N GLY A 93 -8.70 -6.85 23.75
CA GLY A 93 -9.11 -5.47 23.45
C GLY A 93 -8.15 -4.76 22.53
N LEU A 94 -6.86 -4.99 22.73
CA LEU A 94 -5.81 -4.42 21.86
C LEU A 94 -5.89 -5.02 20.45
N VAL A 95 -6.01 -6.33 20.34
CA VAL A 95 -6.11 -7.03 19.04
C VAL A 95 -7.34 -6.54 18.27
N GLU A 96 -8.46 -6.39 18.95
CA GLU A 96 -9.70 -5.91 18.32
C GLU A 96 -9.56 -4.46 17.83
N ARG A 97 -8.86 -3.62 18.58
CA ARG A 97 -8.55 -2.24 18.17
C ARG A 97 -7.67 -2.23 16.92
N ILE A 98 -6.66 -3.07 16.88
CA ILE A 98 -5.78 -3.19 15.72
C ILE A 98 -6.60 -3.62 14.50
N ARG A 99 -7.43 -4.62 14.65
CA ARG A 99 -8.30 -5.12 13.57
C ARG A 99 -9.20 -4.01 13.03
N LYS A 100 -9.85 -3.28 13.92
CA LYS A 100 -10.76 -2.19 13.54
C LYS A 100 -10.03 -1.07 12.80
N MET A 101 -8.90 -0.63 13.35
CA MET A 101 -8.11 0.46 12.73
C MET A 101 -7.54 0.03 11.39
N TYR A 102 -7.13 -1.21 11.26
CA TYR A 102 -6.64 -1.75 9.99
C TYR A 102 -7.74 -1.76 8.93
N GLU A 103 -8.93 -2.24 9.29
CA GLU A 103 -10.07 -2.26 8.37
C GLU A 103 -10.48 -0.85 7.95
N GLU A 104 -10.51 0.09 8.86
CA GLU A 104 -10.81 1.50 8.55
C GLU A 104 -9.77 2.08 7.60
N SER A 105 -8.50 1.76 7.82
CA SER A 105 -7.42 2.20 6.95
C SER A 105 -7.57 1.62 5.54
N LEU A 106 -7.89 0.34 5.42
CA LEU A 106 -8.11 -0.30 4.12
C LEU A 106 -9.30 0.33 3.38
N GLN A 107 -10.39 0.61 4.08
CA GLN A 107 -11.55 1.27 3.48
C GLN A 107 -11.20 2.64 2.90
N ARG A 108 -10.21 3.31 3.49
CA ARG A 108 -9.72 4.62 3.02
C ARG A 108 -8.71 4.48 1.89
N VAL A 109 -7.82 3.50 1.96
CA VAL A 109 -6.69 3.36 1.02
C VAL A 109 -7.07 2.60 -0.25
N LEU A 110 -7.90 1.57 -0.16
CA LEU A 110 -8.24 0.72 -1.31
C LEU A 110 -8.91 1.48 -2.46
N PRO A 111 -9.84 2.43 -2.21
CA PRO A 111 -10.36 3.26 -3.30
C PRO A 111 -9.28 4.09 -4.00
N ILE A 112 -8.30 4.58 -3.25
CA ILE A 112 -7.16 5.35 -3.81
C ILE A 112 -6.31 4.41 -4.68
N LYS A 113 -6.02 3.22 -4.20
CA LYS A 113 -5.29 2.19 -4.95
C LYS A 113 -5.99 1.87 -6.28
N ASP A 114 -7.31 1.69 -6.24
CA ASP A 114 -8.11 1.42 -7.43
C ASP A 114 -8.05 2.58 -8.43
N ARG A 115 -8.15 3.81 -7.95
CA ARG A 115 -8.04 5.00 -8.79
C ARG A 115 -6.65 5.15 -9.41
N LEU A 116 -5.60 4.80 -8.67
CA LEU A 116 -4.24 4.77 -9.20
C LEU A 116 -4.13 3.80 -10.37
N ALA A 117 -4.65 2.59 -10.22
CA ALA A 117 -4.63 1.59 -11.27
C ALA A 117 -5.38 2.06 -12.52
N LYS A 118 -6.57 2.64 -12.34
CA LYS A 118 -7.39 3.14 -13.44
C LYS A 118 -6.76 4.34 -14.13
N THR A 119 -6.18 5.26 -13.37
CA THR A 119 -5.52 6.45 -13.91
C THR A 119 -4.28 6.05 -14.71
N ASP A 120 -3.50 5.11 -14.19
CA ASP A 120 -2.31 4.58 -14.87
C ASP A 120 -2.70 3.93 -16.21
N ALA A 121 -3.73 3.10 -16.21
CA ALA A 121 -4.25 2.48 -17.43
C ALA A 121 -4.73 3.52 -18.44
N LEU A 122 -5.36 4.60 -17.97
CA LEU A 122 -5.84 5.68 -18.84
C LEU A 122 -4.65 6.44 -19.45
N ILE A 123 -3.60 6.69 -18.68
CA ILE A 123 -2.36 7.30 -19.19
C ILE A 123 -1.79 6.45 -20.33
N ASP A 124 -1.71 5.15 -20.13
CA ASP A 124 -1.21 4.22 -21.15
C ASP A 124 -2.03 4.33 -22.44
N GLN A 125 -3.35 4.36 -22.34
CA GLN A 125 -4.23 4.49 -23.50
C GLN A 125 -4.02 5.82 -24.24
N VAL A 126 -3.85 6.91 -23.51
CA VAL A 126 -3.59 8.23 -24.12
C VAL A 126 -2.25 8.22 -24.83
N VAL A 127 -1.21 7.66 -24.21
CA VAL A 127 0.13 7.54 -24.80
C VAL A 127 0.08 6.71 -26.08
N TYR A 128 -0.60 5.56 -26.06
CA TYR A 128 -0.74 4.70 -27.23
C TYR A 128 -1.39 5.44 -28.40
N ARG A 129 -2.41 6.24 -28.13
CA ARG A 129 -3.10 7.04 -29.16
C ARG A 129 -2.21 8.15 -29.69
N LEU A 130 -1.42 8.80 -28.83
CA LEU A 130 -0.48 9.85 -29.23
C LEU A 130 0.57 9.33 -30.21
N TYR A 131 1.03 8.10 -30.02
CA TYR A 131 2.02 7.48 -30.90
C TYR A 131 1.39 6.68 -32.05
N GLY A 132 0.07 6.71 -32.17
CA GLY A 132 -0.64 6.02 -33.24
C GLY A 132 -0.44 4.50 -33.23
N LEU A 133 -0.30 3.90 -32.04
CA LEU A 133 -0.06 2.47 -31.92
C LEU A 133 -1.30 1.66 -32.27
N THR A 134 -1.11 0.54 -32.97
CA THR A 134 -2.18 -0.43 -33.24
C THR A 134 -2.47 -1.25 -31.99
N GLU A 135 -3.62 -1.92 -31.97
CA GLU A 135 -3.97 -2.81 -30.87
C GLU A 135 -2.96 -3.95 -30.69
N GLU A 136 -2.40 -4.46 -31.78
CA GLU A 136 -1.38 -5.50 -31.73
C GLU A 136 -0.10 -5.00 -31.11
N GLU A 137 0.32 -3.79 -31.47
CA GLU A 137 1.51 -3.17 -30.88
C GLU A 137 1.32 -2.91 -29.39
N ILE A 138 0.12 -2.47 -29.00
CA ILE A 138 -0.23 -2.26 -27.59
C ILE A 138 -0.15 -3.57 -26.81
N LYS A 139 -0.68 -4.67 -27.37
CA LYS A 139 -0.62 -5.98 -26.72
C LYS A 139 0.81 -6.46 -26.49
N VAL A 140 1.70 -6.21 -27.44
CA VAL A 140 3.12 -6.54 -27.29
C VAL A 140 3.75 -5.75 -26.14
N ILE A 141 3.49 -4.43 -26.07
CA ILE A 141 4.03 -3.56 -25.02
C ILE A 141 3.52 -4.00 -23.64
N GLU A 142 2.25 -4.37 -23.54
CA GLU A 142 1.64 -4.78 -22.27
C GLU A 142 1.96 -6.24 -21.89
N GLY A 143 2.69 -6.95 -22.74
CA GLY A 143 3.02 -8.35 -22.50
C GLY A 143 1.83 -9.30 -22.65
N LYS A 144 0.75 -8.85 -23.31
CA LYS A 144 -0.44 -9.66 -23.56
C LYS A 144 -0.36 -10.25 -24.94
N GLU A 145 -0.16 -11.55 -25.03
CA GLU A 145 -0.19 -12.25 -26.30
C GLU A 145 -1.61 -12.71 -26.62
N SER A 146 -1.96 -12.57 -27.88
CA SER A 146 -3.25 -13.06 -28.38
C SER A 146 -3.27 -14.58 -28.48
#